data_bbd42e46a046dbb68b69f9a68b45e58e
#
_entry.id   bbd42e46a046dbb68b69f9a68b45e58e
#
_cell.length_a   1.000
_cell.length_b   1.000
_cell.length_c   1.000
_cell.angle_alpha   90.00
_cell.angle_beta   90.00
_cell.angle_gamma   90.00
#
_symmetry.space_group_name_H-M   'P 1'
#
loop_
_entity.id
_entity.type
_entity.pdbx_description
1 polymer ?
#
loop_
_entity_poly.entity_id
_entity_poly.type
_entity_poly.pdbx_seq_one_letter_code
_entity_poly.pdbx_strand_id
1 'polypeptide(L)'
;METAIRTNVYFLQACQGGPVKIGQSQNVERRLADIQPGHPFKLQVARLFENVDPAFEAWLHRRFADHRLHGEWFDETVMTLVDTEDPR
;
A
#
# COMPACT_ATOMS: atom_id res chain seq x y z
N MET A 1 -18.22 20.13 -15.30
CA MET A 1 -17.45 19.97 -14.07
C MET A 1 -16.81 18.60 -13.99
N GLU A 2 -15.59 18.57 -13.58
CA GLU A 2 -14.84 17.33 -13.51
C GLU A 2 -15.00 16.68 -12.14
N THR A 3 -15.24 15.38 -12.14
CA THR A 3 -15.33 14.63 -10.90
C THR A 3 -13.99 13.97 -10.64
N ALA A 4 -13.41 14.24 -9.50
CA ALA A 4 -12.15 13.65 -9.13
C ALA A 4 -12.32 12.14 -8.95
N ILE A 5 -11.42 11.36 -9.56
CA ILE A 5 -11.39 9.92 -9.35
C ILE A 5 -10.67 9.68 -8.02
N ARG A 6 -11.31 8.93 -7.15
CA ARG A 6 -10.75 8.59 -5.84
C ARG A 6 -10.45 7.10 -5.80
N THR A 7 -9.52 6.74 -4.97
CA THR A 7 -9.11 5.35 -4.83
C THR A 7 -8.74 5.08 -3.36
N ASN A 8 -8.36 3.86 -3.08
CA ASN A 8 -7.89 3.49 -1.75
C ASN A 8 -6.44 3.03 -1.89
N VAL A 9 -5.56 3.55 -1.04
CA VAL A 9 -4.16 3.12 -1.00
C VAL A 9 -4.00 2.16 0.17
N TYR A 10 -3.41 1.01 -0.10
CA TYR A 10 -3.28 -0.05 0.89
C TYR A 10 -1.82 -0.43 1.08
N PHE A 11 -1.50 -0.84 2.29
CA PHE A 11 -0.23 -1.47 2.64
C PHE A 11 -0.54 -2.93 2.99
N LEU A 12 -0.11 -3.85 2.14
CA LEU A 12 -0.28 -5.28 2.39
C LEU A 12 0.99 -5.86 2.98
N GLN A 13 0.84 -6.69 4.00
CA GLN A 13 1.98 -7.31 4.65
C GLN A 13 1.56 -8.70 5.11
N ALA A 14 2.49 -9.65 5.10
CA ALA A 14 2.22 -10.97 5.67
C ALA A 14 1.89 -10.81 7.15
N CYS A 15 0.99 -11.63 7.66
CA CYS A 15 0.58 -11.55 9.07
C CYS A 15 1.77 -11.69 10.02
N GLN A 16 2.82 -12.37 9.61
CA GLN A 16 4.03 -12.56 10.39
C GLN A 16 5.03 -11.41 10.26
N GLY A 17 4.74 -10.40 9.46
CA GLY A 17 5.65 -9.30 9.20
C GLY A 17 6.39 -9.47 7.89
N GLY A 18 7.40 -8.63 7.68
CA GLY A 18 8.22 -8.66 6.47
C GLY A 18 7.86 -7.59 5.47
N PRO A 19 8.25 -7.76 4.19
CA PRO A 19 8.03 -6.74 3.18
C PRO A 19 6.58 -6.29 3.04
N VAL A 20 6.41 -5.04 2.63
CA VAL A 20 5.11 -4.37 2.53
C VAL A 20 4.86 -3.98 1.08
N LYS A 21 3.70 -4.33 0.55
CA LYS A 21 3.28 -3.89 -0.77
C LYS A 21 2.42 -2.63 -0.62
N ILE A 22 2.81 -1.57 -1.32
CA ILE A 22 2.03 -0.34 -1.36
C ILE A 22 1.37 -0.23 -2.73
N GLY A 23 0.05 -0.26 -2.76
CA GLY A 23 -0.71 -0.21 -3.99
C GLY A 23 -2.01 0.53 -3.83
N GLN A 24 -2.79 0.58 -4.90
CA GLN A 24 -4.09 1.23 -4.87
C GLN A 24 -5.13 0.37 -5.59
N SER A 25 -6.36 0.48 -5.14
CA SER A 25 -7.48 -0.21 -5.77
C SER A 25 -8.79 0.42 -5.27
N GLN A 26 -9.79 0.41 -6.12
CA GLN A 26 -11.13 0.81 -5.69
C GLN A 26 -11.83 -0.33 -4.96
N ASN A 27 -11.28 -1.54 -5.02
CA ASN A 27 -11.79 -2.68 -4.27
C ASN A 27 -10.60 -3.43 -3.69
N VAL A 28 -10.20 -3.05 -2.48
CA VAL A 28 -9.01 -3.59 -1.84
C VAL A 28 -9.19 -5.06 -1.47
N GLU A 29 -10.39 -5.45 -1.03
CA GLU A 29 -10.63 -6.84 -0.67
C GLU A 29 -10.44 -7.76 -1.87
N ARG A 30 -10.96 -7.35 -3.02
CA ARG A 30 -10.78 -8.13 -4.25
C ARG A 30 -9.32 -8.17 -4.68
N ARG A 31 -8.63 -7.04 -4.56
CA ARG A 31 -7.21 -6.99 -4.93
C ARG A 31 -6.39 -7.91 -4.04
N LEU A 32 -6.68 -7.94 -2.74
CA LEU A 32 -6.01 -8.85 -1.82
C LEU A 32 -6.26 -10.30 -2.23
N ALA A 33 -7.50 -10.63 -2.58
CA ALA A 33 -7.84 -11.98 -3.02
C ALA A 33 -7.09 -12.37 -4.30
N ASP A 34 -6.85 -11.40 -5.19
CA ASP A 34 -6.11 -11.64 -6.43
C ASP A 34 -4.60 -11.83 -6.18
N ILE A 35 -4.06 -11.14 -5.20
CA ILE A 35 -2.62 -11.21 -4.89
C ILE A 35 -2.29 -12.42 -4.03
N GLN A 36 -3.17 -12.79 -3.11
CA GLN A 36 -2.93 -13.83 -2.11
C GLN A 36 -2.45 -15.17 -2.69
N PRO A 37 -3.03 -15.70 -3.79
CA PRO A 37 -2.59 -17.00 -4.30
C PRO A 37 -1.14 -17.04 -4.73
N GLY A 38 -0.58 -15.91 -5.13
CA GLY A 38 0.82 -15.83 -5.56
C GLY A 38 1.81 -15.59 -4.44
N HIS A 39 1.33 -15.57 -3.18
CA HIS A 39 2.17 -15.28 -2.03
C HIS A 39 2.19 -16.47 -1.07
N PRO A 40 3.38 -16.88 -0.60
CA PRO A 40 3.48 -18.08 0.25
C PRO A 40 2.91 -17.91 1.66
N PHE A 41 2.70 -16.67 2.11
CA PHE A 41 2.22 -16.41 3.46
C PHE A 41 0.92 -15.62 3.41
N LYS A 42 0.11 -15.78 4.45
CA LYS A 42 -1.16 -15.04 4.51
C LYS A 42 -0.91 -13.55 4.61
N LEU A 43 -1.52 -12.80 3.70
CA LEU A 43 -1.42 -11.34 3.65
C LEU A 43 -2.58 -10.70 4.40
N GLN A 44 -2.32 -9.49 4.92
CA GLN A 44 -3.34 -8.67 5.56
C GLN A 44 -3.17 -7.24 5.10
N VAL A 45 -4.25 -6.46 5.20
CA VAL A 45 -4.18 -5.03 4.99
C VAL A 45 -3.69 -4.40 6.28
N ALA A 46 -2.44 -3.96 6.27
CA ALA A 46 -1.80 -3.41 7.47
C ALA A 46 -2.12 -1.93 7.67
N ARG A 47 -2.32 -1.20 6.56
CA ARG A 47 -2.76 0.20 6.58
C ARG A 47 -3.67 0.43 5.39
N LEU A 48 -4.67 1.29 5.59
CA LEU A 48 -5.63 1.62 4.54
C LEU A 48 -5.93 3.10 4.57
N PHE A 49 -5.75 3.75 3.43
CA PHE A 49 -6.10 5.16 3.23
C PHE A 49 -7.24 5.19 2.22
N GLU A 50 -8.44 5.40 2.70
CA GLU A 50 -9.63 5.32 1.86
C GLU A 50 -9.95 6.67 1.23
N ASN A 51 -10.49 6.60 0.01
CA ASN A 51 -11.02 7.77 -0.68
C ASN A 51 -9.99 8.88 -0.84
N VAL A 52 -8.83 8.52 -1.39
CA VAL A 52 -7.73 9.46 -1.59
C VAL A 52 -7.48 9.68 -3.08
N ASP A 53 -6.70 10.72 -3.38
CA ASP A 53 -6.27 11.01 -4.74
C ASP A 53 -5.32 9.89 -5.19
N PRO A 54 -5.47 9.37 -6.42
CA PRO A 54 -4.54 8.35 -6.93
C PRO A 54 -3.07 8.76 -6.88
N ALA A 55 -2.78 10.06 -6.94
CA ALA A 55 -1.40 10.53 -6.85
C ALA A 55 -0.76 10.22 -5.49
N PHE A 56 -1.55 9.89 -4.48
CA PHE A 56 -1.04 9.58 -3.16
C PHE A 56 -0.15 8.34 -3.17
N GLU A 57 -0.51 7.32 -3.93
CA GLU A 57 0.33 6.13 -4.03
C GLU A 57 1.70 6.49 -4.61
N ALA A 58 1.72 7.27 -5.70
CA ALA A 58 2.98 7.68 -6.31
C ALA A 58 3.81 8.51 -5.35
N TRP A 59 3.14 9.36 -4.55
CA TRP A 59 3.81 10.17 -3.56
C TRP A 59 4.48 9.28 -2.50
N LEU A 60 3.78 8.25 -2.03
CA LEU A 60 4.34 7.31 -1.07
C LEU A 60 5.51 6.55 -1.65
N HIS A 61 5.41 6.11 -2.91
CA HIS A 61 6.50 5.40 -3.57
C HIS A 61 7.76 6.27 -3.63
N ARG A 62 7.60 7.57 -3.92
CA ARG A 62 8.74 8.49 -3.94
C ARG A 62 9.27 8.74 -2.54
N ARG A 63 8.36 8.91 -1.57
CA ARG A 63 8.72 9.19 -0.18
C ARG A 63 9.56 8.07 0.42
N PHE A 64 9.21 6.83 0.07
CA PHE A 64 9.87 5.65 0.61
C PHE A 64 10.82 4.99 -0.39
N ALA A 65 11.29 5.73 -1.39
CA ALA A 65 12.13 5.16 -2.45
C ALA A 65 13.36 4.43 -1.91
N ASP A 66 13.96 4.94 -0.84
CA ASP A 66 15.16 4.34 -0.24
C ASP A 66 14.87 2.99 0.42
N HIS A 67 13.60 2.69 0.64
CA HIS A 67 13.18 1.44 1.28
C HIS A 67 12.56 0.46 0.29
N ARG A 68 12.57 0.79 -0.99
CA ARG A 68 11.99 -0.05 -2.02
C ARG A 68 12.88 -1.27 -2.26
N LEU A 69 12.26 -2.44 -2.28
CA LEU A 69 12.95 -3.69 -2.54
C LEU A 69 12.82 -4.06 -4.01
N HIS A 70 11.58 -4.17 -4.50
CA HIS A 70 11.31 -4.55 -5.87
C HIS A 70 9.87 -4.21 -6.22
N GLY A 71 9.66 -3.58 -7.37
CA GLY A 71 8.31 -3.23 -7.80
C GLY A 71 7.60 -2.36 -6.78
N GLU A 72 6.45 -2.81 -6.32
CA GLU A 72 5.67 -2.11 -5.30
C GLU A 72 5.94 -2.63 -3.89
N TRP A 73 6.99 -3.46 -3.73
CA TRP A 73 7.34 -4.04 -2.44
C TRP A 73 8.44 -3.23 -1.77
N PHE A 74 8.25 -2.95 -0.49
CA PHE A 74 9.13 -2.11 0.32
C PHE A 74 9.55 -2.84 1.58
N ASP A 75 10.67 -2.40 2.16
CA ASP A 75 11.13 -2.88 3.45
C ASP A 75 10.09 -2.56 4.53
N GLU A 76 9.95 -3.42 5.52
CA GLU A 76 8.93 -3.24 6.56
C GLU A 76 9.12 -1.97 7.39
N THR A 77 10.28 -1.33 7.31
CA THR A 77 10.51 -0.05 7.97
C THR A 77 9.47 1.00 7.59
N VAL A 78 8.89 0.89 6.38
CA VAL A 78 7.87 1.85 5.93
C VAL A 78 6.65 1.85 6.85
N MET A 79 6.39 0.75 7.56
CA MET A 79 5.26 0.69 8.50
C MET A 79 5.46 1.67 9.65
N THR A 80 6.69 1.78 10.17
CA THR A 80 7.01 2.73 11.22
C THR A 80 7.00 4.15 10.67
N LEU A 81 7.55 4.34 9.47
CA LEU A 81 7.66 5.66 8.87
C LEU A 81 6.29 6.24 8.52
N VAL A 82 5.37 5.42 8.01
CA VAL A 82 4.05 5.91 7.65
C VAL A 82 3.25 6.35 8.87
N ASP A 83 3.51 5.75 10.02
CA ASP A 83 2.83 6.12 11.27
C ASP A 83 3.30 7.47 11.78
N THR A 84 4.54 7.87 11.48
CA THR A 84 5.09 9.13 11.95
C THR A 84 4.90 10.27 10.96
N GLU A 85 4.52 9.94 9.72
CA GLU A 85 4.33 10.93 8.67
C GLU A 85 2.90 10.86 8.15
N ASP A 86 2.12 11.88 8.46
CA ASP A 86 0.77 11.98 7.94
C ASP A 86 0.79 12.95 6.77
N PRO A 87 0.79 12.43 5.53
CA PRO A 87 0.88 13.28 4.34
C PRO A 87 -0.43 14.00 4.02
N ARG A 88 -1.49 13.69 4.72
CA ARG A 88 -2.79 14.31 4.49
C ARG A 88 -3.02 15.50 5.44
#